data_c1a0684a01e6b691c584491573da3297
#
_entry.id   c1a0684a01e6b691c584491573da3297
#
_cell.length_a   1.000
_cell.length_b   1.000
_cell.length_c   1.000
_cell.angle_alpha   90.00
_cell.angle_beta   90.00
_cell.angle_gamma   90.00
#
_symmetry.space_group_name_H-M   'P 1'
#
loop_
_entity.id
_entity.type
_entity.pdbx_description
1 polymer ?
#
loop_
_entity_poly.entity_id
_entity_poly.type
_entity_poly.pdbx_seq_one_letter_code
_entity_poly.pdbx_strand_id
1 'polypeptide(L)'
;MLKSISLAKVEKKYIEDNYSFYGKISADKNSYIDVYPLVGGNVMSVNVELGDYVRKGQVLATIRSTELADVQKDVSDAKTDLVVAQNNLRVAKEMYEGKLTTEREVLEAKSHVQKAQDQMQRSAAISTVYNVKKGNLYSVLAPINGYIVHKDINKDMQLRSDRSENIFDVA
;
A
#
# COMPACT_ATOMS: atom_id res chain seq x y z
N MET A 1 -61.46 9.16 -67.59
CA MET A 1 -60.34 9.85 -66.83
C MET A 1 -59.08 9.05 -67.05
N LEU A 2 -58.19 9.47 -67.93
CA LEU A 2 -56.88 8.88 -68.13
C LEU A 2 -55.95 9.36 -66.98
N LYS A 3 -55.53 8.47 -66.06
CA LYS A 3 -54.50 8.79 -65.10
C LYS A 3 -53.20 9.03 -65.84
N SER A 4 -52.57 10.15 -65.66
CA SER A 4 -51.26 10.45 -66.22
C SER A 4 -50.25 9.49 -65.73
N ILE A 5 -49.65 8.74 -66.65
CA ILE A 5 -48.55 7.83 -66.34
C ILE A 5 -47.24 8.63 -66.49
N SER A 6 -46.47 8.80 -65.49
CA SER A 6 -45.11 9.38 -65.59
C SER A 6 -44.09 8.27 -65.72
N LEU A 7 -43.21 8.33 -66.72
CA LEU A 7 -42.12 7.45 -66.95
C LEU A 7 -40.87 8.06 -66.32
N ALA A 8 -40.20 7.31 -65.44
CA ALA A 8 -38.94 7.73 -64.87
C ALA A 8 -37.85 6.77 -65.36
N LYS A 9 -36.71 7.33 -65.73
CA LYS A 9 -35.52 6.55 -66.14
C LYS A 9 -34.90 5.92 -64.92
N VAL A 10 -34.64 4.62 -64.93
CA VAL A 10 -33.96 3.91 -63.86
C VAL A 10 -32.48 4.29 -63.89
N GLU A 11 -31.99 4.89 -62.86
CA GLU A 11 -30.61 5.22 -62.65
C GLU A 11 -30.03 4.42 -61.49
N LYS A 12 -28.81 3.89 -61.68
CA LYS A 12 -28.09 3.19 -60.64
C LYS A 12 -27.48 4.20 -59.69
N LYS A 13 -28.05 4.31 -58.48
CA LYS A 13 -27.56 5.21 -57.42
C LYS A 13 -26.97 4.40 -56.30
N TYR A 14 -25.81 4.84 -55.83
CA TYR A 14 -25.25 4.28 -54.56
C TYR A 14 -26.08 4.86 -53.42
N ILE A 15 -26.55 3.97 -52.55
CA ILE A 15 -27.21 4.35 -51.31
C ILE A 15 -26.11 4.27 -50.25
N GLU A 16 -25.79 5.42 -49.64
CA GLU A 16 -24.86 5.48 -48.51
C GLU A 16 -25.72 5.49 -47.25
N ASP A 17 -25.65 4.37 -46.49
CA ASP A 17 -26.26 4.31 -45.18
C ASP A 17 -25.22 4.80 -44.16
N ASN A 18 -25.50 5.92 -43.49
CA ASN A 18 -24.65 6.46 -42.44
C ASN A 18 -25.07 5.87 -41.08
N TYR A 19 -24.21 5.05 -40.50
CA TYR A 19 -24.41 4.54 -39.15
C TYR A 19 -23.56 5.34 -38.16
N SER A 20 -24.20 5.89 -37.12
CA SER A 20 -23.53 6.57 -36.05
C SER A 20 -23.35 5.61 -34.85
N PHE A 21 -22.11 5.38 -34.48
CA PHE A 21 -21.79 4.57 -33.31
C PHE A 21 -21.32 5.48 -32.17
N TYR A 22 -21.84 5.22 -30.98
CA TYR A 22 -21.39 5.87 -29.75
C TYR A 22 -20.66 4.84 -28.90
N GLY A 23 -19.48 5.17 -28.43
CA GLY A 23 -18.67 4.29 -27.59
C GLY A 23 -17.91 5.07 -26.54
N LYS A 24 -17.62 4.42 -25.42
CA LYS A 24 -16.74 4.93 -24.36
C LYS A 24 -15.46 4.10 -24.39
N ILE A 25 -14.32 4.77 -24.49
CA ILE A 25 -13.01 4.13 -24.30
C ILE A 25 -12.80 3.95 -22.81
N SER A 26 -12.51 2.74 -22.38
CA SER A 26 -12.14 2.42 -21.01
C SER A 26 -10.92 1.51 -21.03
N ALA A 27 -10.11 1.55 -19.96
CA ALA A 27 -8.99 0.63 -19.80
C ALA A 27 -9.50 -0.83 -19.72
N ASP A 28 -8.73 -1.75 -20.26
CA ASP A 28 -9.03 -3.19 -20.12
C ASP A 28 -8.88 -3.60 -18.66
N LYS A 29 -9.93 -4.20 -18.09
CA LYS A 29 -9.97 -4.66 -16.71
C LYS A 29 -8.89 -5.67 -16.35
N ASN A 30 -8.32 -6.36 -17.33
CA ASN A 30 -7.21 -7.30 -17.13
C ASN A 30 -5.83 -6.61 -17.16
N SER A 31 -5.77 -5.33 -17.51
CA SER A 31 -4.53 -4.60 -17.74
C SER A 31 -4.25 -3.53 -16.68
N TYR A 32 -5.08 -3.38 -15.66
CA TYR A 32 -4.84 -2.44 -14.58
C TYR A 32 -4.85 -3.10 -13.20
N ILE A 33 -4.16 -2.51 -12.26
CA ILE A 33 -4.09 -2.95 -10.86
C ILE A 33 -4.65 -1.86 -9.97
N ASP A 34 -5.63 -2.26 -9.15
CA ASP A 34 -6.22 -1.41 -8.12
C ASP A 34 -5.23 -1.28 -6.96
N VAL A 35 -5.01 -0.05 -6.50
CA VAL A 35 -4.16 0.25 -5.35
C VAL A 35 -5.05 0.67 -4.19
N TYR A 36 -5.02 -0.12 -3.13
CA TYR A 36 -5.75 0.13 -1.89
C TYR A 36 -4.82 0.68 -0.81
N PRO A 37 -5.29 1.57 0.08
CA PRO A 37 -4.51 1.97 1.23
C PRO A 37 -4.48 0.81 2.24
N LEU A 38 -3.29 0.44 2.73
CA LEU A 38 -3.14 -0.58 3.79
C LEU A 38 -3.47 -0.04 5.18
N VAL A 39 -3.51 1.29 5.34
CA VAL A 39 -3.75 1.96 6.62
C VAL A 39 -4.64 3.17 6.44
N GLY A 40 -5.45 3.47 7.44
CA GLY A 40 -6.18 4.73 7.53
C GLY A 40 -5.27 5.88 7.98
N GLY A 41 -5.71 7.11 7.72
CA GLY A 41 -4.98 8.29 8.16
C GLY A 41 -5.21 9.52 7.28
N ASN A 42 -4.43 10.57 7.53
CA ASN A 42 -4.52 11.82 6.79
C ASN A 42 -3.50 11.83 5.63
N VAL A 43 -3.97 12.17 4.43
CA VAL A 43 -3.14 12.29 3.23
C VAL A 43 -2.30 13.56 3.30
N MET A 44 -0.98 13.39 3.42
CA MET A 44 -0.04 14.52 3.50
C MET A 44 0.32 15.09 2.14
N SER A 45 0.53 14.20 1.16
CA SER A 45 0.85 14.59 -0.21
C SER A 45 0.37 13.54 -1.20
N VAL A 46 0.00 14.00 -2.38
CA VAL A 46 -0.24 13.18 -3.58
C VAL A 46 0.74 13.67 -4.63
N ASN A 47 1.58 12.77 -5.15
CA ASN A 47 2.72 13.12 -6.00
C ASN A 47 2.47 12.82 -7.48
N VAL A 48 1.25 12.39 -7.83
CA VAL A 48 0.87 12.01 -9.19
C VAL A 48 -0.52 12.52 -9.53
N GLU A 49 -0.73 12.77 -10.82
CA GLU A 49 -2.03 13.18 -11.38
C GLU A 49 -2.56 12.11 -12.35
N LEU A 50 -3.84 12.24 -12.70
CA LEU A 50 -4.48 11.38 -13.69
C LEU A 50 -3.75 11.51 -15.04
N GLY A 51 -3.36 10.38 -15.64
CA GLY A 51 -2.61 10.34 -16.89
C GLY A 51 -1.08 10.32 -16.73
N ASP A 52 -0.55 10.49 -15.52
CA ASP A 52 0.89 10.43 -15.29
C ASP A 52 1.43 8.99 -15.47
N TYR A 53 2.61 8.89 -16.08
CA TYR A 53 3.35 7.63 -16.13
C TYR A 53 4.14 7.41 -14.85
N VAL A 54 3.97 6.24 -14.24
CA VAL A 54 4.64 5.85 -12.99
C VAL A 54 5.46 4.58 -13.17
N ARG A 55 6.53 4.46 -12.39
CA ARG A 55 7.37 3.26 -12.35
C ARG A 55 7.06 2.43 -11.12
N LYS A 56 7.18 1.13 -11.23
CA LYS A 56 7.06 0.22 -10.09
C LYS A 56 7.93 0.68 -8.91
N GLY A 57 7.31 0.79 -7.73
CA GLY A 57 7.96 1.28 -6.51
C GLY A 57 8.04 2.81 -6.39
N GLN A 58 7.51 3.57 -7.35
CA GLN A 58 7.40 5.03 -7.25
C GLN A 58 6.35 5.40 -6.19
N VAL A 59 6.63 6.43 -5.38
CA VAL A 59 5.70 6.92 -4.36
C VAL A 59 4.60 7.74 -5.02
N LEU A 60 3.37 7.25 -4.91
CA LEU A 60 2.16 7.89 -5.44
C LEU A 60 1.59 8.91 -4.45
N ALA A 61 1.49 8.51 -3.18
CA ALA A 61 0.99 9.36 -2.11
C ALA A 61 1.68 9.03 -0.78
N THR A 62 1.60 9.96 0.17
CA THR A 62 2.07 9.78 1.54
C THR A 62 0.93 10.03 2.52
N ILE A 63 0.67 9.07 3.40
CA ILE A 63 -0.41 9.08 4.38
C ILE A 63 0.21 9.09 5.78
N ARG A 64 -0.26 9.95 6.66
CA ARG A 64 0.08 9.93 8.08
C ARG A 64 -0.93 9.06 8.82
N SER A 65 -0.47 7.99 9.45
CA SER A 65 -1.31 7.03 10.17
C SER A 65 -0.93 6.94 11.63
N THR A 66 -1.93 6.87 12.51
CA THR A 66 -1.74 6.58 13.94
C THR A 66 -1.40 5.11 14.17
N GLU A 67 -1.95 4.20 13.36
CA GLU A 67 -1.63 2.77 13.41
C GLU A 67 -0.13 2.51 13.21
N LEU A 68 0.51 3.28 12.31
CA LEU A 68 1.96 3.17 12.11
C LEU A 68 2.77 3.73 13.27
N ALA A 69 2.25 4.73 13.98
CA ALA A 69 2.91 5.22 15.19
C ALA A 69 2.94 4.14 16.28
N ASP A 70 1.86 3.36 16.43
CA ASP A 70 1.80 2.24 17.35
C ASP A 70 2.77 1.12 16.94
N VAL A 71 2.81 0.74 15.66
CA VAL A 71 3.78 -0.24 15.14
C VAL A 71 5.22 0.22 15.39
N GLN A 72 5.52 1.50 15.17
CA GLN A 72 6.85 2.05 15.42
C GLN A 72 7.23 2.02 16.90
N LYS A 73 6.25 2.31 17.77
CA LYS A 73 6.40 2.23 19.23
C LYS A 73 6.72 0.79 19.63
N ASP A 74 5.96 -0.20 19.15
CA ASP A 74 6.16 -1.62 19.48
C ASP A 74 7.56 -2.12 19.06
N VAL A 75 8.07 -1.66 17.91
CA VAL A 75 9.45 -1.96 17.49
C VAL A 75 10.47 -1.34 18.45
N SER A 76 10.24 -0.09 18.87
CA SER A 76 11.14 0.60 19.80
C SER A 76 11.14 -0.03 21.18
N ASP A 77 9.97 -0.40 21.69
CA ASP A 77 9.82 -1.06 22.98
C ASP A 77 10.49 -2.44 22.97
N ALA A 78 10.23 -3.27 21.94
CA ALA A 78 10.86 -4.58 21.78
C ALA A 78 12.39 -4.50 21.67
N LYS A 79 12.92 -3.45 21.02
CA LYS A 79 14.36 -3.20 20.96
C LYS A 79 14.95 -2.87 22.35
N THR A 80 14.25 -2.05 23.12
CA THR A 80 14.67 -1.68 24.49
C THR A 80 14.64 -2.89 25.40
N ASP A 81 13.59 -3.71 25.34
CA ASP A 81 13.47 -4.94 26.12
C ASP A 81 14.60 -5.93 25.80
N LEU A 82 15.00 -6.05 24.54
CA LEU A 82 16.13 -6.88 24.14
C LEU A 82 17.45 -6.39 24.77
N VAL A 83 17.69 -5.07 24.75
CA VAL A 83 18.88 -4.47 25.37
C VAL A 83 18.90 -4.72 26.88
N VAL A 84 17.78 -4.57 27.56
CA VAL A 84 17.64 -4.84 29.00
C VAL A 84 17.89 -6.33 29.30
N ALA A 85 17.28 -7.22 28.53
CA ALA A 85 17.49 -8.68 28.71
C ALA A 85 18.96 -9.10 28.49
N GLN A 86 19.62 -8.52 27.47
CA GLN A 86 21.06 -8.78 27.24
C GLN A 86 21.92 -8.26 28.36
N ASN A 87 21.66 -7.10 28.94
CA ASN A 87 22.37 -6.58 30.10
C ASN A 87 22.18 -7.49 31.32
N ASN A 88 20.94 -7.93 31.58
CA ASN A 88 20.66 -8.83 32.70
C ASN A 88 21.38 -10.16 32.56
N LEU A 89 21.47 -10.72 31.35
CA LEU A 89 22.22 -11.92 31.07
C LEU A 89 23.72 -11.70 31.33
N ARG A 90 24.28 -10.57 30.93
CA ARG A 90 25.66 -10.20 31.18
C ARG A 90 25.95 -10.16 32.69
N VAL A 91 25.12 -9.48 33.46
CA VAL A 91 25.25 -9.39 34.93
C VAL A 91 25.10 -10.75 35.57
N ALA A 92 24.11 -11.56 35.15
CA ALA A 92 23.95 -12.94 35.69
C ALA A 92 25.19 -13.81 35.45
N LYS A 93 25.83 -13.70 34.28
CA LYS A 93 27.09 -14.42 34.00
C LYS A 93 28.24 -13.94 34.88
N GLU A 94 28.44 -12.63 35.05
CA GLU A 94 29.48 -12.06 35.91
C GLU A 94 29.29 -12.51 37.37
N MET A 95 28.03 -12.49 37.86
CA MET A 95 27.73 -13.00 39.21
C MET A 95 27.95 -14.49 39.34
N TYR A 96 27.68 -15.29 38.32
CA TYR A 96 27.93 -16.71 38.31
C TYR A 96 29.45 -17.03 38.36
N GLU A 97 30.24 -16.31 37.57
CA GLU A 97 31.72 -16.41 37.63
C GLU A 97 32.26 -16.04 39.01
N GLY A 98 31.65 -15.04 39.65
CA GLY A 98 31.94 -14.65 41.05
C GLY A 98 31.35 -15.62 42.11
N LYS A 99 30.68 -16.71 41.72
CA LYS A 99 29.96 -17.65 42.61
C LYS A 99 28.89 -17.00 43.47
N LEU A 100 28.29 -15.91 42.98
CA LEU A 100 27.25 -15.13 43.68
C LEU A 100 25.84 -15.50 43.23
N THR A 101 25.69 -16.29 42.18
CA THR A 101 24.41 -16.78 41.65
C THR A 101 24.50 -18.22 41.16
N THR A 102 23.36 -18.79 40.77
CA THR A 102 23.25 -20.18 40.29
C THR A 102 23.23 -20.26 38.76
N GLU A 103 23.62 -21.42 38.21
CA GLU A 103 23.53 -21.72 36.78
C GLU A 103 22.07 -21.57 36.29
N ARG A 104 21.10 -21.89 37.12
CA ARG A 104 19.68 -21.75 36.81
C ARG A 104 19.31 -20.29 36.49
N GLU A 105 19.79 -19.31 37.26
CA GLU A 105 19.54 -17.90 37.03
C GLU A 105 20.17 -17.41 35.73
N VAL A 106 21.35 -17.92 35.36
CA VAL A 106 21.96 -17.64 34.04
C VAL A 106 21.10 -18.20 32.91
N LEU A 107 20.58 -19.44 33.08
CA LEU A 107 19.70 -20.07 32.09
C LEU A 107 18.37 -19.31 31.94
N GLU A 108 17.79 -18.85 33.05
CA GLU A 108 16.58 -18.01 33.04
C GLU A 108 16.82 -16.68 32.30
N ALA A 109 17.91 -15.98 32.59
CA ALA A 109 18.31 -14.77 31.90
C ALA A 109 18.53 -15.00 30.40
N LYS A 110 19.15 -16.13 30.02
CA LYS A 110 19.30 -16.52 28.61
C LYS A 110 17.96 -16.76 27.93
N SER A 111 17.00 -17.39 28.60
CA SER A 111 15.64 -17.58 28.11
C SER A 111 14.91 -16.23 27.87
N HIS A 112 15.13 -15.25 28.78
CA HIS A 112 14.58 -13.91 28.61
C HIS A 112 15.15 -13.19 27.38
N VAL A 113 16.44 -13.33 27.10
CA VAL A 113 17.05 -12.78 25.88
C VAL A 113 16.42 -13.40 24.65
N GLN A 114 16.22 -14.73 24.62
CA GLN A 114 15.59 -15.39 23.48
C GLN A 114 14.17 -14.87 23.25
N LYS A 115 13.35 -14.76 24.30
CA LYS A 115 11.98 -14.22 24.21
C LYS A 115 11.96 -12.80 23.68
N ALA A 116 12.85 -11.93 24.18
CA ALA A 116 12.95 -10.55 23.74
C ALA A 116 13.41 -10.46 22.27
N GLN A 117 14.33 -11.36 21.84
CA GLN A 117 14.77 -11.43 20.45
C GLN A 117 13.65 -11.85 19.50
N ASP A 118 12.87 -12.86 19.90
CA ASP A 118 11.70 -13.32 19.11
C ASP A 118 10.64 -12.22 19.00
N GLN A 119 10.42 -11.45 20.08
CA GLN A 119 9.51 -10.30 20.08
C GLN A 119 10.00 -9.20 19.13
N MET A 120 11.28 -8.86 19.19
CA MET A 120 11.90 -7.89 18.29
C MET A 120 11.74 -8.31 16.82
N GLN A 121 11.96 -9.58 16.49
CA GLN A 121 11.80 -10.10 15.13
C GLN A 121 10.35 -9.99 14.65
N ARG A 122 9.37 -10.31 15.51
CA ARG A 122 7.94 -10.17 15.17
C ARG A 122 7.56 -8.72 14.89
N SER A 123 7.94 -7.79 15.77
CA SER A 123 7.65 -6.37 15.60
C SER A 123 8.33 -5.80 14.34
N ALA A 124 9.58 -6.21 14.07
CA ALA A 124 10.30 -5.80 12.85
C ALA A 124 9.64 -6.35 11.58
N ALA A 125 9.15 -7.60 11.59
CA ALA A 125 8.42 -8.18 10.46
C ALA A 125 7.13 -7.41 10.14
N ILE A 126 6.35 -7.06 11.16
CA ILE A 126 5.14 -6.24 11.02
C ILE A 126 5.49 -4.87 10.42
N SER A 127 6.52 -4.20 10.93
CA SER A 127 7.00 -2.91 10.42
C SER A 127 7.40 -2.98 8.92
N THR A 128 7.96 -4.11 8.49
CA THR A 128 8.34 -4.33 7.08
C THR A 128 7.11 -4.47 6.19
N VAL A 129 6.07 -5.18 6.63
CA VAL A 129 4.80 -5.33 5.88
C VAL A 129 4.18 -3.95 5.59
N TYR A 130 4.17 -3.07 6.57
CA TYR A 130 3.64 -1.71 6.42
C TYR A 130 4.59 -0.74 5.71
N ASN A 131 5.79 -1.15 5.30
CA ASN A 131 6.76 -0.27 4.63
C ASN A 131 7.08 1.01 5.42
N VAL A 132 7.17 0.90 6.73
CA VAL A 132 7.41 2.02 7.65
C VAL A 132 8.85 2.52 7.49
N LYS A 133 9.04 3.61 6.75
CA LYS A 133 10.39 4.17 6.51
C LYS A 133 10.89 5.06 7.64
N LYS A 134 10.09 5.97 8.14
CA LYS A 134 10.39 6.85 9.30
C LYS A 134 9.10 7.44 9.88
N GLY A 135 8.93 7.30 11.17
CA GLY A 135 7.79 7.87 11.88
C GLY A 135 6.45 7.22 11.51
N ASN A 136 5.39 8.00 11.50
CA ASN A 136 4.02 7.55 11.24
C ASN A 136 3.57 7.77 9.77
N LEU A 137 4.51 7.78 8.82
CA LEU A 137 4.26 8.03 7.40
C LEU A 137 4.24 6.72 6.61
N TYR A 138 3.11 6.47 5.96
CA TYR A 138 2.93 5.39 4.99
C TYR A 138 3.09 5.92 3.57
N SER A 139 3.93 5.26 2.78
CA SER A 139 4.11 5.59 1.36
C SER A 139 3.35 4.59 0.50
N VAL A 140 2.35 5.07 -0.22
CA VAL A 140 1.66 4.30 -1.26
C VAL A 140 2.56 4.18 -2.46
N LEU A 141 2.90 2.96 -2.88
CA LEU A 141 3.82 2.70 -3.98
C LEU A 141 3.07 2.14 -5.19
N ALA A 142 3.54 2.48 -6.40
CA ALA A 142 3.04 1.87 -7.63
C ALA A 142 3.40 0.38 -7.69
N PRO A 143 2.43 -0.54 -7.91
CA PRO A 143 2.69 -1.98 -7.97
C PRO A 143 3.35 -2.41 -9.28
N ILE A 144 3.08 -1.70 -10.36
CA ILE A 144 3.60 -1.93 -11.72
C ILE A 144 4.06 -0.62 -12.36
N ASN A 145 4.72 -0.72 -13.53
CA ASN A 145 4.92 0.42 -14.42
C ASN A 145 3.64 0.65 -15.22
N GLY A 146 3.21 1.89 -15.39
CA GLY A 146 2.01 2.17 -16.15
C GLY A 146 1.54 3.61 -16.00
N TYR A 147 0.31 3.88 -16.41
CA TYR A 147 -0.32 5.19 -16.31
C TYR A 147 -1.38 5.19 -15.22
N ILE A 148 -1.53 6.31 -14.52
CA ILE A 148 -2.62 6.51 -13.57
C ILE A 148 -3.93 6.74 -14.34
N VAL A 149 -4.83 5.77 -14.30
CA VAL A 149 -6.14 5.83 -15.00
C VAL A 149 -7.30 6.17 -14.08
N HIS A 150 -7.10 6.05 -12.77
CA HIS A 150 -8.04 6.48 -11.74
C HIS A 150 -7.30 7.06 -10.55
N LYS A 151 -7.86 8.14 -9.97
CA LYS A 151 -7.35 8.78 -8.75
C LYS A 151 -8.54 9.27 -7.91
N ASP A 152 -8.71 8.66 -6.74
CA ASP A 152 -9.75 9.05 -5.77
C ASP A 152 -9.15 9.41 -4.42
N ILE A 153 -8.10 10.24 -4.46
CA ILE A 153 -7.39 10.72 -3.30
C ILE A 153 -6.90 12.16 -3.54
N ASN A 154 -7.07 13.00 -2.53
CA ASN A 154 -6.60 14.37 -2.54
C ASN A 154 -5.78 14.67 -1.28
N LYS A 155 -4.93 15.71 -1.37
CA LYS A 155 -4.22 16.21 -0.20
C LYS A 155 -5.20 16.62 0.89
N ASP A 156 -4.81 16.40 2.15
CA ASP A 156 -5.59 16.67 3.36
C ASP A 156 -6.88 15.84 3.53
N MET A 157 -7.09 14.85 2.65
CA MET A 157 -8.20 13.92 2.76
C MET A 157 -7.96 12.93 3.92
N GLN A 158 -9.02 12.64 4.69
CA GLN A 158 -9.00 11.62 5.73
C GLN A 158 -9.42 10.28 5.15
N LEU A 159 -8.51 9.31 5.14
CA LEU A 159 -8.79 7.93 4.74
C LEU A 159 -9.15 7.09 5.98
N ARG A 160 -10.19 6.26 5.85
CA ARG A 160 -10.57 5.29 6.87
C ARG A 160 -9.85 3.97 6.60
N SER A 161 -9.50 3.24 7.65
CA SER A 161 -8.86 1.92 7.54
C SER A 161 -9.80 0.83 7.01
N ASP A 162 -11.12 1.05 7.13
CA ASP A 162 -12.17 0.14 6.61
C ASP A 162 -12.61 0.46 5.17
N ARG A 163 -11.91 1.37 4.49
CA ARG A 163 -12.24 1.75 3.11
C ARG A 163 -12.00 0.58 2.15
N SER A 164 -13.04 0.16 1.47
CA SER A 164 -13.02 -0.89 0.44
C SER A 164 -12.80 -0.35 -0.98
N GLU A 165 -12.70 0.97 -1.16
CA GLU A 165 -12.50 1.60 -2.45
C GLU A 165 -11.01 1.82 -2.72
N ASN A 166 -10.61 1.57 -3.96
CA ASN A 166 -9.27 1.84 -4.45
C ASN A 166 -8.98 3.36 -4.46
N ILE A 167 -7.74 3.73 -4.28
CA ILE A 167 -7.30 5.13 -4.29
C ILE A 167 -6.60 5.50 -5.60
N PHE A 168 -6.03 4.52 -6.29
CA PHE A 168 -5.45 4.65 -7.62
C PHE A 168 -5.68 3.37 -8.43
N ASP A 169 -5.75 3.50 -9.77
CA ASP A 169 -5.60 2.41 -10.71
C ASP A 169 -4.41 2.72 -11.61
N VAL A 170 -3.55 1.71 -11.80
CA VAL A 170 -2.36 1.79 -12.65
C VAL A 170 -2.52 0.81 -13.79
N ALA A 171 -2.57 1.31 -15.05
CA ALA A 171 -2.74 0.54 -16.28
C ALA A 171 -1.48 0.57 -17.16
#